data_280b273c4c886566c9ca09ef9b5efaf6
#
_entry.id   280b273c4c886566c9ca09ef9b5efaf6
#
_cell.length_a   1.000
_cell.length_b   1.000
_cell.length_c   1.000
_cell.angle_alpha   90.00
_cell.angle_beta   90.00
_cell.angle_gamma   90.00
#
_symmetry.space_group_name_H-M   'P 1'
#
loop_
_entity.id
_entity.type
_entity.pdbx_description
1 polymer ?
#
loop_
_entity_poly.entity_id
_entity_poly.type
_entity_poly.pdbx_seq_one_letter_code
_entity_poly.pdbx_strand_id
1 'polypeptide(L)'
;MKNYLEFEKEIKTLETDLEGLKSPFGSEGISEIDTQKIIKTEEEINEKLKITYANLNSWQRTLVARHEDRPRANFYIKKIFSSFTPLSGDRLFSDDKSVIAGFGLIDNRSVLIIGQEKGEDLTSRIERNFGMM
;
A
#
# COMPACT_ATOMS: atom_id res chain seq x y z
N MET A 1 5.14 -2.86 -10.93
CA MET A 1 6.26 -3.67 -10.40
C MET A 1 6.19 -3.57 -8.88
N LYS A 2 6.16 -4.69 -8.14
CA LYS A 2 6.15 -4.63 -6.66
C LYS A 2 7.52 -4.19 -6.15
N ASN A 3 7.56 -3.25 -5.22
CA ASN A 3 8.79 -2.84 -4.56
C ASN A 3 9.00 -3.70 -3.31
N TYR A 4 10.08 -4.47 -3.27
CA TYR A 4 10.41 -5.33 -2.13
C TYR A 4 11.48 -4.69 -1.27
N LEU A 5 11.30 -4.81 0.05
CA LEU A 5 12.32 -4.42 1.01
C LEU A 5 13.46 -5.45 1.05
N GLU A 6 14.60 -5.06 1.56
CA GLU A 6 15.80 -5.91 1.55
C GLU A 6 15.61 -7.26 2.26
N PHE A 7 14.83 -7.27 3.34
CA PHE A 7 14.53 -8.49 4.10
C PHE A 7 13.44 -9.38 3.46
N GLU A 8 12.82 -8.93 2.37
CA GLU A 8 11.80 -9.66 1.60
C GLU A 8 12.38 -10.39 0.37
N LYS A 9 13.70 -10.42 0.21
CA LYS A 9 14.35 -11.03 -0.96
C LYS A 9 13.92 -12.48 -1.22
N GLU A 10 13.78 -13.29 -0.16
CA GLU A 10 13.34 -14.68 -0.29
C GLU A 10 11.88 -14.76 -0.76
N ILE A 11 11.01 -13.88 -0.25
CA ILE A 11 9.61 -13.81 -0.66
C ILE A 11 9.52 -13.38 -2.13
N LYS A 12 10.32 -12.40 -2.54
CA LYS A 12 10.43 -11.96 -3.93
C LYS A 12 10.79 -13.12 -4.87
N THR A 13 11.76 -13.94 -4.49
CA THR A 13 12.17 -15.09 -5.31
C THR A 13 11.01 -16.07 -5.48
N LEU A 14 10.33 -16.44 -4.38
CA LEU A 14 9.17 -17.33 -4.42
C LEU A 14 8.01 -16.76 -5.23
N GLU A 15 7.74 -15.46 -5.12
CA GLU A 15 6.69 -14.82 -5.94
C GLU A 15 7.06 -14.78 -7.43
N THR A 16 8.34 -14.57 -7.76
CA THR A 16 8.81 -14.64 -9.16
C THR A 16 8.67 -16.06 -9.72
N ASP A 17 9.03 -17.08 -8.94
CA ASP A 17 8.86 -18.48 -9.33
C ASP A 17 7.38 -18.83 -9.52
N LEU A 18 6.51 -18.32 -8.63
CA LEU A 18 5.06 -18.49 -8.72
C LEU A 18 4.48 -17.84 -10.00
N GLU A 19 4.95 -16.64 -10.35
CA GLU A 19 4.56 -15.96 -11.60
C GLU A 19 5.00 -16.78 -12.83
N GLY A 20 6.20 -17.36 -12.78
CA GLY A 20 6.68 -18.28 -13.81
C GLY A 20 5.81 -19.54 -13.95
N LEU A 21 5.39 -20.13 -12.84
CA LEU A 21 4.50 -21.31 -12.84
C LEU A 21 3.08 -21.00 -13.33
N LYS A 22 2.60 -19.78 -13.16
CA LYS A 22 1.29 -19.31 -13.64
C LYS A 22 1.30 -18.86 -15.09
N SER A 23 2.48 -18.64 -15.68
CA SER A 23 2.60 -18.22 -17.08
C SER A 23 2.39 -19.41 -18.01
N PRO A 24 1.44 -19.36 -18.96
CA PRO A 24 1.21 -20.43 -19.94
C PRO A 24 2.33 -20.50 -21.01
N PHE A 25 3.22 -19.50 -21.07
CA PHE A 25 4.34 -19.42 -22.01
C PHE A 25 5.65 -19.58 -21.25
N GLY A 26 6.10 -20.80 -21.08
CA GLY A 26 7.47 -21.10 -20.63
C GLY A 26 8.49 -20.92 -21.74
N SER A 27 9.79 -20.88 -21.39
CA SER A 27 10.90 -20.78 -22.35
C SER A 27 10.98 -21.92 -23.38
N GLU A 28 10.25 -23.00 -23.18
CA GLU A 28 10.25 -24.22 -24.03
C GLU A 28 8.88 -24.57 -24.66
N GLY A 29 7.91 -23.61 -24.66
CA GLY A 29 6.59 -23.83 -25.24
C GLY A 29 5.45 -23.78 -24.22
N ILE A 30 4.25 -24.28 -24.62
CA ILE A 30 3.05 -24.34 -23.74
C ILE A 30 3.31 -25.43 -22.70
N SER A 31 3.53 -25.06 -21.42
CA SER A 31 3.64 -26.01 -20.34
C SER A 31 2.29 -26.26 -19.67
N GLU A 32 1.99 -27.51 -19.29
CA GLU A 32 0.86 -27.79 -18.42
C GLU A 32 1.03 -27.08 -17.08
N ILE A 33 -0.02 -26.36 -16.68
CA ILE A 33 -0.03 -25.63 -15.41
C ILE A 33 -0.13 -26.66 -14.26
N ASP A 34 0.94 -26.82 -13.51
CA ASP A 34 0.97 -27.68 -12.32
C ASP A 34 0.28 -26.99 -11.14
N THR A 35 -1.03 -27.23 -11.03
CA THR A 35 -1.89 -26.63 -9.99
C THR A 35 -1.43 -27.03 -8.58
N GLN A 36 -0.90 -28.23 -8.37
CA GLN A 36 -0.45 -28.67 -7.05
C GLN A 36 0.81 -27.92 -6.62
N LYS A 37 1.72 -27.68 -7.56
CA LYS A 37 2.94 -26.92 -7.30
C LYS A 37 2.65 -25.44 -7.02
N ILE A 38 1.67 -24.89 -7.73
CA ILE A 38 1.20 -23.50 -7.49
C ILE A 38 0.65 -23.37 -6.06
N ILE A 39 -0.28 -24.23 -5.65
CA ILE A 39 -0.87 -24.20 -4.31
C ILE A 39 0.21 -24.32 -3.24
N LYS A 40 1.13 -25.26 -3.38
CA LYS A 40 2.23 -25.46 -2.42
C LYS A 40 3.12 -24.21 -2.32
N THR A 41 3.47 -23.60 -3.44
CA THR A 41 4.27 -22.37 -3.45
C THR A 41 3.53 -21.19 -2.82
N GLU A 42 2.22 -21.07 -3.05
CA GLU A 42 1.39 -20.04 -2.39
C GLU A 42 1.32 -20.23 -0.86
N GLU A 43 1.19 -21.46 -0.38
CA GLU A 43 1.24 -21.78 1.05
C GLU A 43 2.60 -21.42 1.66
N GLU A 44 3.69 -21.76 0.97
CA GLU A 44 5.05 -21.45 1.41
C GLU A 44 5.31 -19.93 1.49
N ILE A 45 4.83 -19.17 0.50
CA ILE A 45 4.89 -17.70 0.51
C ILE A 45 4.11 -17.14 1.72
N ASN A 46 2.89 -17.63 1.95
CA ASN A 46 2.06 -17.17 3.06
C ASN A 46 2.68 -17.47 4.42
N GLU A 47 3.28 -18.62 4.59
CA GLU A 47 3.96 -19.00 5.82
C GLU A 47 5.22 -18.14 6.05
N LYS A 48 6.03 -17.96 5.02
CA LYS A 48 7.21 -17.06 5.07
C LYS A 48 6.82 -15.62 5.38
N LEU A 49 5.76 -15.09 4.78
CA LEU A 49 5.23 -13.78 5.11
C LEU A 49 4.88 -13.67 6.60
N LYS A 50 4.11 -14.62 7.13
CA LYS A 50 3.74 -14.64 8.56
C LYS A 50 4.95 -14.63 9.47
N ILE A 51 5.93 -15.50 9.22
CA ILE A 51 7.15 -15.62 10.04
C ILE A 51 7.96 -14.33 9.96
N THR A 52 8.21 -13.81 8.76
CA THR A 52 9.00 -12.60 8.53
C THR A 52 8.39 -11.40 9.23
N TYR A 53 7.08 -11.17 9.02
CA TYR A 53 6.39 -10.00 9.57
C TYR A 53 6.09 -10.10 11.07
N ALA A 54 6.04 -11.31 11.64
CA ALA A 54 5.96 -11.49 13.09
C ALA A 54 7.25 -11.10 13.82
N ASN A 55 8.40 -11.25 13.16
CA ASN A 55 9.72 -11.10 13.75
C ASN A 55 10.50 -9.84 13.30
N LEU A 56 9.81 -8.83 12.78
CA LEU A 56 10.45 -7.58 12.34
C LEU A 56 11.12 -6.85 13.50
N ASN A 57 12.38 -6.46 13.31
CA ASN A 57 13.05 -5.52 14.20
C ASN A 57 12.52 -4.08 14.02
N SER A 58 12.95 -3.16 14.90
CA SER A 58 12.46 -1.77 14.89
C SER A 58 12.78 -1.03 13.58
N TRP A 59 13.93 -1.30 12.98
CA TRP A 59 14.32 -0.70 11.71
C TRP A 59 13.45 -1.22 10.55
N GLN A 60 13.27 -2.52 10.47
CA GLN A 60 12.41 -3.15 9.46
C GLN A 60 10.96 -2.64 9.54
N ARG A 61 10.42 -2.50 10.77
CA ARG A 61 9.10 -1.89 10.99
C ARG A 61 9.04 -0.45 10.46
N THR A 62 10.11 0.32 10.65
CA THR A 62 10.20 1.68 10.11
C THR A 62 10.22 1.67 8.58
N LEU A 63 10.96 0.75 7.95
CA LEU A 63 10.98 0.60 6.49
C LEU A 63 9.60 0.24 5.94
N VAL A 64 8.89 -0.72 6.55
CA VAL A 64 7.51 -1.07 6.18
C VAL A 64 6.58 0.13 6.34
N ALA A 65 6.68 0.87 7.45
CA ALA A 65 5.85 2.05 7.69
C ALA A 65 6.08 3.17 6.66
N ARG A 66 7.27 3.24 6.07
CA ARG A 66 7.69 4.23 5.08
C ARG A 66 7.75 3.69 3.64
N HIS A 67 7.23 2.51 3.40
CA HIS A 67 7.21 1.89 2.08
C HIS A 67 6.52 2.81 1.06
N GLU A 68 7.06 2.88 -0.16
CA GLU A 68 6.55 3.77 -1.21
C GLU A 68 5.12 3.42 -1.62
N ASP A 69 4.80 2.15 -1.73
CA ASP A 69 3.48 1.64 -2.13
C ASP A 69 2.47 1.60 -0.96
N ARG A 70 2.85 2.10 0.22
CA ARG A 70 1.93 2.13 1.37
C ARG A 70 0.76 3.06 1.10
N PRO A 71 -0.50 2.59 1.27
CA PRO A 71 -1.68 3.44 1.11
C PRO A 71 -1.63 4.67 2.02
N ARG A 72 -2.06 5.82 1.50
CA ARG A 72 -2.05 7.12 2.18
C ARG A 72 -3.44 7.48 2.67
N ALA A 73 -3.58 8.59 3.41
CA ALA A 73 -4.84 9.03 4.01
C ALA A 73 -5.99 9.06 3.00
N ASN A 74 -5.76 9.61 1.81
CA ASN A 74 -6.78 9.70 0.77
C ASN A 74 -7.31 8.33 0.31
N PHE A 75 -6.45 7.30 0.27
CA PHE A 75 -6.87 5.94 -0.04
C PHE A 75 -7.84 5.40 1.00
N TYR A 76 -7.52 5.56 2.28
CA TYR A 76 -8.38 5.10 3.38
C TYR A 76 -9.70 5.86 3.42
N ILE A 77 -9.69 7.18 3.22
CA ILE A 77 -10.91 8.00 3.14
C ILE A 77 -11.85 7.43 2.07
N LYS A 78 -11.34 7.16 0.86
CA LYS A 78 -12.15 6.62 -0.24
C LYS A 78 -12.64 5.18 -0.03
N LYS A 79 -11.95 4.39 0.78
CA LYS A 79 -12.29 2.97 0.98
C LYS A 79 -13.15 2.69 2.21
N ILE A 80 -13.01 3.49 3.26
CA ILE A 80 -13.67 3.25 4.55
C ILE A 80 -15.01 4.00 4.64
N PHE A 81 -15.05 5.22 4.08
CA PHE A 81 -16.22 6.07 4.24
C PHE A 81 -17.18 5.94 3.05
N SER A 82 -18.47 5.79 3.36
CA SER A 82 -19.53 5.72 2.34
C SER A 82 -19.80 7.07 1.68
N SER A 83 -19.54 8.16 2.41
CA SER A 83 -19.56 9.53 1.88
C SER A 83 -18.47 10.35 2.55
N PHE A 84 -17.94 11.34 1.85
CA PHE A 84 -16.95 12.27 2.38
C PHE A 84 -17.25 13.68 1.86
N THR A 85 -17.44 14.63 2.76
CA THR A 85 -17.62 16.05 2.47
C THR A 85 -16.39 16.79 2.95
N PRO A 86 -15.52 17.28 2.04
CA PRO A 86 -14.33 18.01 2.43
C PRO A 86 -14.68 19.35 3.08
N LEU A 87 -13.87 19.74 4.04
CA LEU A 87 -13.87 21.06 4.63
C LEU A 87 -12.68 21.83 4.06
N SER A 88 -12.97 23.01 3.52
CA SER A 88 -11.96 23.99 3.12
C SER A 88 -11.80 25.03 4.23
N GLY A 89 -10.67 25.76 4.20
CA GLY A 89 -10.36 26.77 5.19
C GLY A 89 -11.33 27.97 5.19
N ASP A 90 -10.91 29.06 5.81
CA ASP A 90 -11.72 30.26 6.05
C ASP A 90 -11.92 31.18 4.82
N ARG A 91 -11.38 30.80 3.66
CA ARG A 91 -11.38 31.55 2.40
C ARG A 91 -10.61 32.88 2.44
N LEU A 92 -9.79 33.12 3.45
CA LEU A 92 -8.94 34.29 3.52
C LEU A 92 -7.69 34.15 2.67
N PHE A 93 -7.19 32.92 2.56
CA PHE A 93 -6.03 32.57 1.75
C PHE A 93 -6.26 31.25 1.02
N SER A 94 -5.22 30.55 0.61
CA SER A 94 -5.31 29.23 -0.02
C SER A 94 -5.38 28.12 1.02
N ASP A 95 -6.03 26.99 0.66
CA ASP A 95 -6.05 25.80 1.50
C ASP A 95 -4.64 25.16 1.61
N ASP A 96 -4.32 24.67 2.79
CA ASP A 96 -3.13 23.85 2.97
C ASP A 96 -3.34 22.43 2.40
N LYS A 97 -2.68 22.15 1.29
CA LYS A 97 -2.80 20.87 0.58
C LYS A 97 -2.16 19.70 1.33
N SER A 98 -1.41 19.95 2.41
CA SER A 98 -0.83 18.90 3.25
C SER A 98 -1.85 18.25 4.18
N VAL A 99 -3.01 18.88 4.38
CA VAL A 99 -4.08 18.39 5.24
C VAL A 99 -5.36 18.15 4.44
N ILE A 100 -5.97 16.99 4.65
CA ILE A 100 -7.31 16.67 4.18
C ILE A 100 -8.21 16.63 5.42
N ALA A 101 -9.16 17.54 5.50
CA ALA A 101 -10.16 17.57 6.56
C ALA A 101 -11.57 17.47 5.98
N GLY A 102 -12.47 16.80 6.68
CA GLY A 102 -13.86 16.68 6.23
C GLY A 102 -14.71 15.79 7.12
N PHE A 103 -16.00 15.79 6.85
CA PHE A 103 -16.94 14.87 7.47
C PHE A 103 -17.16 13.64 6.59
N GLY A 104 -17.15 12.47 7.19
CA GLY A 104 -17.44 11.21 6.53
C GLY A 104 -18.43 10.37 7.31
N LEU A 105 -19.09 9.45 6.62
CA LEU A 105 -19.98 8.46 7.22
C LEU A 105 -19.29 7.09 7.27
N ILE A 106 -19.21 6.52 8.48
CA ILE A 106 -18.81 5.14 8.72
C ILE A 106 -19.90 4.47 9.56
N ASP A 107 -20.45 3.36 9.10
CA ASP A 107 -21.54 2.64 9.76
C ASP A 107 -22.70 3.56 10.22
N ASN A 108 -23.12 4.46 9.33
CA ASN A 108 -24.15 5.50 9.56
C ASN A 108 -23.81 6.51 10.70
N ARG A 109 -22.56 6.58 11.12
CA ARG A 109 -22.08 7.58 12.07
C ARG A 109 -21.30 8.65 11.34
N SER A 110 -21.63 9.90 11.59
CA SER A 110 -20.86 11.05 11.09
C SER A 110 -19.61 11.22 11.96
N VAL A 111 -18.46 11.29 11.31
CA VAL A 111 -17.15 11.50 11.95
C VAL A 111 -16.38 12.59 11.26
N LEU A 112 -15.64 13.38 12.02
CA LEU A 112 -14.64 14.30 11.48
C LEU A 112 -13.37 13.53 11.18
N ILE A 113 -12.87 13.70 9.96
CA ILE A 113 -11.66 13.06 9.47
C ILE A 113 -10.62 14.14 9.26
N ILE A 114 -9.42 13.91 9.77
CA ILE A 114 -8.25 14.74 9.53
C ILE A 114 -7.12 13.81 9.08
N GLY A 115 -6.67 13.98 7.86
CA GLY A 115 -5.60 13.19 7.26
C GLY A 115 -4.44 14.06 6.80
N GLN A 116 -3.21 13.64 7.08
CA GLN A 116 -2.01 14.30 6.57
C GLN A 116 -1.55 13.63 5.28
N GLU A 117 -1.28 14.43 4.26
CA GLU A 117 -0.86 13.99 2.93
C GLU A 117 0.45 14.67 2.53
N LYS A 118 1.47 13.87 2.21
CA LYS A 118 2.76 14.39 1.74
C LYS A 118 2.98 14.33 0.22
N GLY A 119 2.04 13.76 -0.52
CA GLY A 119 2.16 13.56 -1.97
C GLY A 119 2.91 12.27 -2.36
N GLU A 120 2.73 11.83 -3.59
CA GLU A 120 3.27 10.58 -4.14
C GLU A 120 4.56 10.81 -4.93
N ASP A 121 4.56 11.75 -5.83
CA ASP A 121 5.68 12.19 -6.65
C ASP A 121 6.28 13.51 -6.13
N LEU A 122 7.37 13.95 -6.74
CA LEU A 122 8.07 15.17 -6.32
C LEU A 122 7.18 16.41 -6.45
N THR A 123 6.40 16.52 -7.52
CA THR A 123 5.53 17.68 -7.76
C THR A 123 4.45 17.79 -6.68
N SER A 124 3.73 16.70 -6.43
CA SER A 124 2.71 16.67 -5.38
C SER A 124 3.28 16.81 -3.96
N ARG A 125 4.54 16.39 -3.74
CA ARG A 125 5.23 16.62 -2.46
C ARG A 125 5.56 18.10 -2.25
N ILE A 126 6.00 18.81 -3.27
CA ILE A 126 6.26 20.25 -3.21
C ILE A 126 4.94 21.00 -2.97
N GLU A 127 3.88 20.70 -3.72
CA GLU A 127 2.57 21.31 -3.54
C GLU A 127 1.99 21.13 -2.12
N ARG A 128 2.33 20.04 -1.46
CA ARG A 128 1.89 19.68 -0.10
C ARG A 128 2.93 19.99 0.96
N ASN A 129 3.93 20.81 0.65
CA ASN A 129 5.01 21.15 1.55
C ASN A 129 5.60 19.90 2.24
N PHE A 130 5.75 18.79 1.51
CA PHE A 130 6.22 17.48 2.02
C PHE A 130 5.38 16.91 3.18
N GLY A 131 4.12 17.35 3.31
CA GLY A 131 3.22 17.00 4.41
C GLY A 131 3.46 17.81 5.68
N MET A 132 4.19 18.89 5.60
CA MET A 132 4.38 19.83 6.71
C MET A 132 3.30 20.93 6.66
N MET A 133 2.56 21.05 7.76
CA MET A 133 1.55 22.10 7.95
C MET A 133 2.22 23.44 8.31
#